data_5d309fb3b559943ef975b7cd27b651fd
#
_entry.id   5d309fb3b559943ef975b7cd27b651fd
#
_cell.length_a   1.000
_cell.length_b   1.000
_cell.length_c   1.000
_cell.angle_alpha   90.00
_cell.angle_beta   90.00
_cell.angle_gamma   90.00
#
_symmetry.space_group_name_H-M   'P 1'
#
loop_
_entity.id
_entity.type
_entity.pdbx_description
1 polymer ?
#
loop_
_entity_poly.entity_id
_entity_poly.type
_entity_poly.pdbx_seq_one_letter_code
_entity_poly.pdbx_strand_id
1 'polypeptide(L)'
;MGTTMVQASGLEPAAVLHPRRRRLGWWTRAAVQAGLAAAALSRMLGLGTGSIIGGRVTLALDHRALHRLAAGRRVVLVSGTNGKTTTNHLIAAAVRTVGPLAHNASGSNMSDGVVAALADAPDAGYAVIEVDELHLAAIADAVDPMVVVLLNLTRDQLDRATEVGAIAAAIRRALARHPHTVVVANADDPMVVSAVGTAPRAVWVAAGASWLGDVATCPRCGHILTFTNSDVTIGPGGGGRGEQDWECECGLARPTPDWWIEDGKACTVDTLLPLEIRLPGQINLGNGVMALASACAVGVPADQAAPALRQVQVVAGRYATVHRGAQTLRMLLAKNPAGWAGMLSILSAPTPLLVIINAREADGRDTSWLWDVPFEQLSSRPVVASGERAADLGVRLSYAGLEHQTVSDPLAALAALPEGAVDVVANYTAFRDLRQRLSRERQAVG
;
A
#
# COMPACT_ATOMS: atom_id res chain seq x y z
N MET A 1 -36.22 12.35 -10.61
CA MET A 1 -34.97 12.78 -9.98
C MET A 1 -33.84 12.16 -10.80
N GLY A 2 -33.20 12.98 -11.64
CA GLY A 2 -32.22 12.52 -12.62
C GLY A 2 -30.89 12.15 -11.92
N THR A 3 -30.40 10.96 -12.21
CA THR A 3 -29.09 10.48 -11.80
C THR A 3 -28.04 11.25 -12.59
N THR A 4 -27.43 12.26 -11.97
CA THR A 4 -26.32 13.00 -12.58
C THR A 4 -25.10 12.08 -12.59
N MET A 5 -24.75 11.57 -13.78
CA MET A 5 -23.47 10.90 -13.98
C MET A 5 -22.34 11.92 -13.73
N VAL A 6 -21.56 11.70 -12.70
CA VAL A 6 -20.34 12.46 -12.42
C VAL A 6 -19.31 12.09 -13.48
N GLN A 7 -19.14 12.92 -14.49
CA GLN A 7 -18.05 12.83 -15.44
C GLN A 7 -16.80 13.39 -14.76
N ALA A 8 -15.81 12.54 -14.48
CA ALA A 8 -14.46 13.02 -14.21
C ALA A 8 -14.01 13.81 -15.44
N SER A 9 -13.54 15.04 -15.23
CA SER A 9 -13.20 16.00 -16.29
C SER A 9 -12.38 15.34 -17.40
N GLY A 10 -12.99 15.17 -18.58
CA GLY A 10 -12.33 14.78 -19.82
C GLY A 10 -12.22 13.29 -20.13
N LEU A 11 -12.64 12.37 -19.25
CA LEU A 11 -12.70 10.95 -19.57
C LEU A 11 -14.14 10.56 -19.93
N GLU A 12 -14.41 10.27 -21.21
CA GLU A 12 -15.66 9.58 -21.56
C GLU A 12 -15.77 8.30 -20.73
N PRO A 13 -16.93 8.01 -20.11
CA PRO A 13 -17.12 6.76 -19.40
C PRO A 13 -16.85 5.61 -20.39
N ALA A 14 -15.83 4.82 -20.09
CA ALA A 14 -15.53 3.63 -20.91
C ALA A 14 -16.83 2.83 -21.03
N ALA A 15 -17.37 2.71 -22.25
CA ALA A 15 -18.60 2.00 -22.51
C ALA A 15 -18.64 0.71 -21.71
N VAL A 16 -19.79 0.40 -21.08
CA VAL A 16 -19.99 -0.82 -20.28
C VAL A 16 -19.92 -2.01 -21.25
N LEU A 17 -18.72 -2.31 -21.72
CA LEU A 17 -18.42 -3.52 -22.45
C LEU A 17 -18.46 -4.66 -21.45
N HIS A 18 -19.49 -5.49 -21.54
CA HIS A 18 -19.51 -6.75 -20.81
C HIS A 18 -18.22 -7.52 -21.12
N PRO A 19 -17.44 -7.92 -20.10
CA PRO A 19 -16.18 -8.64 -20.31
C PRO A 19 -16.45 -9.87 -21.16
N ARG A 20 -15.87 -9.90 -22.36
CA ARG A 20 -15.98 -11.07 -23.25
C ARG A 20 -15.13 -12.20 -22.64
N ARG A 21 -15.79 -13.21 -22.06
CA ARG A 21 -15.13 -14.40 -21.54
C ARG A 21 -14.32 -15.07 -22.65
N ARG A 22 -12.98 -14.98 -22.60
CA ARG A 22 -12.11 -15.84 -23.40
C ARG A 22 -12.04 -17.20 -22.71
N ARG A 23 -12.41 -18.27 -23.42
CA ARG A 23 -12.21 -19.64 -22.93
C ARG A 23 -10.71 -19.92 -22.85
N LEU A 24 -10.21 -20.20 -21.65
CA LEU A 24 -8.83 -20.66 -21.46
C LEU A 24 -8.60 -21.94 -22.26
N GLY A 25 -7.45 -22.03 -22.93
CA GLY A 25 -7.01 -23.26 -23.58
C GLY A 25 -6.88 -24.41 -22.57
N TRP A 26 -6.99 -25.64 -23.07
CA TRP A 26 -6.95 -26.83 -22.21
C TRP A 26 -5.65 -26.91 -21.38
N TRP A 27 -4.52 -26.56 -21.99
CA TRP A 27 -3.20 -26.53 -21.31
C TRP A 27 -3.16 -25.57 -20.14
N THR A 28 -3.58 -24.33 -20.34
CA THR A 28 -3.65 -23.33 -19.25
C THR A 28 -4.58 -23.78 -18.14
N ARG A 29 -5.72 -24.42 -18.49
CA ARG A 29 -6.61 -25.00 -17.47
C ARG A 29 -5.92 -26.11 -16.68
N ALA A 30 -5.18 -27.00 -17.34
CA ALA A 30 -4.42 -28.03 -16.65
C ALA A 30 -3.35 -27.47 -15.74
N ALA A 31 -2.60 -26.44 -16.19
CA ALA A 31 -1.60 -25.74 -15.39
C ALA A 31 -2.21 -25.08 -14.15
N VAL A 32 -3.36 -24.40 -14.30
CA VAL A 32 -4.11 -23.79 -13.18
C VAL A 32 -4.57 -24.86 -12.19
N GLN A 33 -5.14 -25.97 -12.66
CA GLN A 33 -5.59 -27.05 -11.75
C GLN A 33 -4.41 -27.66 -10.97
N ALA A 34 -3.26 -27.88 -11.62
CA ALA A 34 -2.06 -28.34 -10.95
C ALA A 34 -1.59 -27.33 -9.88
N GLY A 35 -1.62 -26.03 -10.18
CA GLY A 35 -1.31 -24.97 -9.23
C GLY A 35 -2.27 -24.94 -8.04
N LEU A 36 -3.59 -25.04 -8.28
CA LEU A 36 -4.59 -25.09 -7.22
C LEU A 36 -4.43 -26.34 -6.33
N ALA A 37 -4.11 -27.49 -6.91
CA ALA A 37 -3.81 -28.72 -6.16
C ALA A 37 -2.56 -28.54 -5.29
N ALA A 38 -1.48 -27.96 -5.81
CA ALA A 38 -0.28 -27.67 -5.06
C ALA A 38 -0.55 -26.68 -3.90
N ALA A 39 -1.37 -25.65 -4.14
CA ALA A 39 -1.79 -24.70 -3.10
C ALA A 39 -2.62 -25.39 -2.00
N ALA A 40 -3.54 -26.27 -2.37
CA ALA A 40 -4.34 -27.06 -1.42
C ALA A 40 -3.46 -27.99 -0.56
N LEU A 41 -2.51 -28.68 -1.17
CA LEU A 41 -1.56 -29.53 -0.45
C LEU A 41 -0.68 -28.73 0.53
N SER A 42 -0.18 -27.54 0.11
CA SER A 42 0.57 -26.65 0.98
C SER A 42 -0.22 -26.21 2.23
N ARG A 43 -1.51 -25.90 2.06
CA ARG A 43 -2.41 -25.56 3.18
C ARG A 43 -2.63 -26.74 4.12
N MET A 44 -2.87 -27.94 3.56
CA MET A 44 -3.06 -29.17 4.35
C MET A 44 -1.82 -29.51 5.19
N LEU A 45 -0.63 -29.24 4.67
CA LEU A 45 0.64 -29.46 5.37
C LEU A 45 1.03 -28.31 6.32
N GLY A 46 0.19 -27.27 6.47
CA GLY A 46 0.48 -26.13 7.34
C GLY A 46 1.63 -25.22 6.86
N LEU A 47 2.02 -25.31 5.58
CA LEU A 47 3.15 -24.57 4.98
C LEU A 47 2.78 -23.13 4.54
N GLY A 48 1.60 -22.62 4.95
CA GLY A 48 1.12 -21.27 4.66
C GLY A 48 -0.12 -21.25 3.76
N THR A 49 -0.43 -20.08 3.16
CA THR A 49 -1.63 -19.88 2.32
C THR A 49 -1.63 -20.68 1.02
N GLY A 50 -0.47 -21.14 0.58
CA GLY A 50 -0.28 -21.90 -0.67
C GLY A 50 -0.32 -21.04 -1.95
N SER A 51 -0.64 -19.74 -1.87
CA SER A 51 -0.79 -18.88 -3.06
C SER A 51 0.51 -18.78 -3.88
N ILE A 52 1.65 -18.61 -3.22
CA ILE A 52 2.97 -18.52 -3.88
C ILE A 52 3.30 -19.85 -4.58
N ILE A 53 3.12 -20.99 -3.90
CA ILE A 53 3.44 -22.31 -4.46
C ILE A 53 2.52 -22.62 -5.65
N GLY A 54 1.21 -22.35 -5.50
CA GLY A 54 0.23 -22.56 -6.57
C GLY A 54 0.54 -21.74 -7.81
N GLY A 55 0.86 -20.46 -7.63
CA GLY A 55 1.24 -19.58 -8.73
C GLY A 55 2.54 -20.00 -9.42
N ARG A 56 3.56 -20.40 -8.66
CA ARG A 56 4.83 -20.92 -9.20
C ARG A 56 4.63 -22.19 -10.05
N VAL A 57 3.83 -23.14 -9.57
CA VAL A 57 3.51 -24.34 -10.33
C VAL A 57 2.76 -23.99 -11.62
N THR A 58 1.78 -23.09 -11.56
CA THR A 58 1.05 -22.63 -12.74
C THR A 58 1.98 -21.98 -13.76
N LEU A 59 2.88 -21.07 -13.34
CA LEU A 59 3.83 -20.38 -14.23
C LEU A 59 4.90 -21.32 -14.79
N ALA A 60 5.34 -22.32 -14.03
CA ALA A 60 6.29 -23.33 -14.49
C ALA A 60 5.72 -24.18 -15.61
N LEU A 61 4.41 -24.51 -15.54
CA LEU A 61 3.71 -25.30 -16.55
C LEU A 61 3.23 -24.44 -17.73
N ASP A 62 2.86 -23.19 -17.49
CA ASP A 62 2.43 -22.25 -18.53
C ASP A 62 2.95 -20.83 -18.23
N HIS A 63 4.10 -20.47 -18.80
CA HIS A 63 4.72 -19.17 -18.66
C HIS A 63 3.86 -17.99 -19.17
N ARG A 64 2.85 -18.27 -20.02
CA ARG A 64 1.87 -17.27 -20.50
C ARG A 64 0.58 -17.27 -19.68
N ALA A 65 0.50 -17.99 -18.56
CA ALA A 65 -0.71 -18.10 -17.74
C ALA A 65 -1.20 -16.72 -17.28
N LEU A 66 -0.28 -15.81 -16.88
CA LEU A 66 -0.61 -14.45 -16.43
C LEU A 66 -1.38 -13.69 -17.52
N HIS A 67 -0.84 -13.62 -18.73
CA HIS A 67 -1.49 -12.97 -19.87
C HIS A 67 -2.86 -13.60 -20.21
N ARG A 68 -2.94 -14.94 -20.21
CA ARG A 68 -4.17 -15.67 -20.57
C ARG A 68 -5.26 -15.52 -19.52
N LEU A 69 -4.90 -15.48 -18.23
CA LEU A 69 -5.82 -15.29 -17.13
C LEU A 69 -6.33 -13.85 -17.02
N ALA A 70 -5.50 -12.86 -17.37
CA ALA A 70 -5.89 -11.44 -17.36
C ALA A 70 -6.77 -11.08 -18.58
N ALA A 71 -6.66 -11.81 -19.69
CA ALA A 71 -7.31 -11.47 -20.94
C ALA A 71 -8.84 -11.31 -20.82
N GLY A 72 -9.35 -10.13 -21.23
CA GLY A 72 -10.76 -9.76 -21.19
C GLY A 72 -11.29 -9.32 -19.83
N ARG A 73 -10.43 -9.17 -18.82
CA ARG A 73 -10.73 -8.56 -17.52
C ARG A 73 -10.40 -7.07 -17.52
N ARG A 74 -11.07 -6.30 -16.69
CA ARG A 74 -10.68 -4.94 -16.34
C ARG A 74 -9.69 -5.02 -15.18
N VAL A 75 -8.40 -4.86 -15.49
CA VAL A 75 -7.33 -5.03 -14.52
C VAL A 75 -6.92 -3.67 -13.96
N VAL A 76 -6.89 -3.56 -12.63
CA VAL A 76 -6.32 -2.45 -11.86
C VAL A 76 -5.07 -2.98 -11.18
N LEU A 77 -3.92 -2.37 -11.43
CA LEU A 77 -2.66 -2.65 -10.72
C LEU A 77 -2.41 -1.55 -9.70
N VAL A 78 -2.15 -1.93 -8.45
CA VAL A 78 -1.86 -0.99 -7.35
C VAL A 78 -0.42 -1.15 -6.94
N SER A 79 0.38 -0.10 -7.08
CA SER A 79 1.80 -0.11 -6.76
C SER A 79 2.25 1.13 -5.99
N GLY A 80 3.42 1.02 -5.40
CA GLY A 80 4.05 2.04 -4.56
C GLY A 80 4.74 1.41 -3.35
N THR A 81 5.59 2.12 -2.66
CA THR A 81 6.36 1.58 -1.53
C THR A 81 5.47 1.30 -0.31
N ASN A 82 4.59 2.25 0.02
CA ASN A 82 3.67 2.15 1.17
C ASN A 82 2.21 2.30 0.73
N GLY A 83 1.27 1.77 1.53
CA GLY A 83 -0.16 1.91 1.29
C GLY A 83 -0.77 0.90 0.31
N LYS A 84 0.02 0.13 -0.43
CA LYS A 84 -0.44 -0.83 -1.47
C LYS A 84 -1.60 -1.69 -1.01
N THR A 85 -1.40 -2.48 0.04
CA THR A 85 -2.40 -3.42 0.54
C THR A 85 -3.69 -2.71 0.97
N THR A 86 -3.57 -1.59 1.68
CA THR A 86 -4.73 -0.80 2.12
C THR A 86 -5.53 -0.28 0.93
N THR A 87 -4.86 0.39 -0.01
CA THR A 87 -5.52 0.93 -1.20
C THR A 87 -6.12 -0.17 -2.07
N ASN A 88 -5.41 -1.30 -2.22
CA ASN A 88 -5.90 -2.47 -2.93
C ASN A 88 -7.21 -3.01 -2.33
N HIS A 89 -7.31 -3.12 -1.00
CA HIS A 89 -8.54 -3.52 -0.31
C HIS A 89 -9.68 -2.50 -0.47
N LEU A 90 -9.38 -1.21 -0.40
CA LEU A 90 -10.36 -0.13 -0.60
C LEU A 90 -10.92 -0.16 -2.03
N ILE A 91 -10.06 -0.25 -3.06
CA ILE A 91 -10.50 -0.38 -4.46
C ILE A 91 -11.32 -1.66 -4.64
N ALA A 92 -10.86 -2.77 -4.05
CA ALA A 92 -11.57 -4.04 -4.14
C ALA A 92 -12.98 -3.97 -3.52
N ALA A 93 -13.16 -3.26 -2.41
CA ALA A 93 -14.47 -3.03 -1.81
C ALA A 93 -15.39 -2.23 -2.74
N ALA A 94 -14.88 -1.16 -3.37
CA ALA A 94 -15.62 -0.37 -4.34
C ALA A 94 -15.99 -1.18 -5.60
N VAL A 95 -15.03 -1.92 -6.19
CA VAL A 95 -15.28 -2.68 -7.43
C VAL A 95 -16.25 -3.84 -7.22
N ARG A 96 -16.29 -4.44 -6.02
CA ARG A 96 -17.30 -5.49 -5.69
C ARG A 96 -18.74 -5.02 -5.80
N THR A 97 -19.02 -3.72 -5.75
CA THR A 97 -20.38 -3.17 -5.94
C THR A 97 -20.90 -3.35 -7.36
N VAL A 98 -20.00 -3.49 -8.35
CA VAL A 98 -20.33 -3.62 -9.76
C VAL A 98 -20.08 -5.00 -10.37
N GLY A 99 -19.41 -5.91 -9.64
CA GLY A 99 -19.24 -7.26 -10.13
C GLY A 99 -18.21 -8.15 -9.43
N PRO A 100 -18.08 -9.40 -9.88
CA PRO A 100 -17.12 -10.36 -9.35
C PRO A 100 -15.67 -9.90 -9.60
N LEU A 101 -14.80 -10.12 -8.62
CA LEU A 101 -13.45 -9.58 -8.55
C LEU A 101 -12.41 -10.63 -8.23
N ALA A 102 -11.32 -10.68 -9.00
CA ALA A 102 -10.06 -11.33 -8.63
C ALA A 102 -9.22 -10.35 -7.78
N HIS A 103 -8.70 -10.83 -6.62
CA HIS A 103 -8.04 -9.96 -5.66
C HIS A 103 -6.97 -10.72 -4.87
N ASN A 104 -5.73 -10.21 -4.83
CA ASN A 104 -4.66 -10.80 -4.01
C ASN A 104 -4.69 -10.25 -2.57
N ALA A 105 -5.75 -10.57 -1.84
CA ALA A 105 -6.00 -10.06 -0.48
C ALA A 105 -4.88 -10.34 0.54
N SER A 106 -4.04 -11.36 0.31
CA SER A 106 -2.89 -11.70 1.17
C SER A 106 -1.68 -10.78 0.97
N GLY A 107 -1.70 -9.88 -0.02
CA GLY A 107 -0.58 -9.00 -0.34
C GLY A 107 0.57 -9.72 -1.07
N SER A 108 0.33 -10.89 -1.66
CA SER A 108 1.32 -11.58 -2.53
C SER A 108 1.43 -10.83 -3.85
N ASN A 109 2.43 -9.95 -3.97
CA ASN A 109 2.53 -8.88 -4.97
C ASN A 109 3.55 -9.14 -6.09
N MET A 110 4.04 -10.37 -6.21
CA MET A 110 4.87 -10.85 -7.32
C MET A 110 4.05 -11.67 -8.31
N SER A 111 4.61 -12.00 -9.46
CA SER A 111 3.92 -12.70 -10.56
C SER A 111 3.20 -13.98 -10.15
N ASP A 112 3.77 -14.77 -9.23
CA ASP A 112 3.17 -15.99 -8.69
C ASP A 112 1.90 -15.69 -7.87
N GLY A 113 1.94 -14.67 -7.01
CA GLY A 113 0.76 -14.22 -6.26
C GLY A 113 -0.35 -13.66 -7.15
N VAL A 114 0.03 -12.93 -8.20
CA VAL A 114 -0.92 -12.38 -9.19
C VAL A 114 -1.62 -13.51 -9.96
N VAL A 115 -0.86 -14.49 -10.44
CA VAL A 115 -1.43 -15.66 -11.14
C VAL A 115 -2.38 -16.44 -10.24
N ALA A 116 -2.00 -16.66 -8.97
CA ALA A 116 -2.86 -17.34 -8.00
C ALA A 116 -4.19 -16.59 -7.81
N ALA A 117 -4.15 -15.28 -7.61
CA ALA A 117 -5.36 -14.46 -7.44
C ALA A 117 -6.28 -14.48 -8.66
N LEU A 118 -5.72 -14.47 -9.87
CA LEU A 118 -6.49 -14.56 -11.10
C LEU A 118 -7.07 -15.97 -11.34
N ALA A 119 -6.36 -17.02 -10.90
CA ALA A 119 -6.78 -18.41 -11.02
C ALA A 119 -7.89 -18.75 -10.01
N ASP A 120 -7.85 -18.20 -8.80
CA ASP A 120 -8.86 -18.40 -7.76
C ASP A 120 -10.24 -17.81 -8.10
N ALA A 121 -10.29 -16.85 -9.05
CA ALA A 121 -11.52 -16.18 -9.46
C ALA A 121 -11.72 -16.27 -10.98
N PRO A 122 -11.95 -17.45 -11.56
CA PRO A 122 -11.99 -17.67 -13.02
C PRO A 122 -13.11 -16.90 -13.72
N ASP A 123 -14.19 -16.62 -13.01
CA ASP A 123 -15.39 -15.96 -13.55
C ASP A 123 -15.41 -14.43 -13.30
N ALA A 124 -14.39 -13.87 -12.65
CA ALA A 124 -14.32 -12.47 -12.35
C ALA A 124 -14.07 -11.63 -13.62
N GLY A 125 -14.92 -10.62 -13.84
CA GLY A 125 -14.74 -9.63 -14.92
C GLY A 125 -13.75 -8.52 -14.56
N TYR A 126 -13.45 -8.37 -13.27
CA TYR A 126 -12.53 -7.38 -12.73
C TYR A 126 -11.36 -8.07 -12.03
N ALA A 127 -10.22 -7.37 -11.98
CA ALA A 127 -9.10 -7.76 -11.16
C ALA A 127 -8.50 -6.52 -10.50
N VAL A 128 -8.33 -6.53 -9.18
CA VAL A 128 -7.64 -5.49 -8.42
C VAL A 128 -6.46 -6.14 -7.71
N ILE A 129 -5.27 -5.79 -8.17
CA ILE A 129 -4.06 -6.54 -7.88
C ILE A 129 -2.98 -5.59 -7.30
N GLU A 130 -2.55 -5.89 -6.08
CA GLU A 130 -1.35 -5.30 -5.51
C GLU A 130 -0.12 -5.85 -6.23
N VAL A 131 0.80 -4.96 -6.64
CA VAL A 131 2.04 -5.31 -7.35
C VAL A 131 3.21 -4.57 -6.72
N ASP A 132 4.31 -5.29 -6.50
CA ASP A 132 5.58 -4.72 -6.08
C ASP A 132 6.13 -3.80 -7.18
N GLU A 133 6.69 -2.65 -6.81
CA GLU A 133 7.17 -1.63 -7.74
C GLU A 133 8.26 -2.12 -8.70
N LEU A 134 9.07 -3.09 -8.28
CA LEU A 134 10.09 -3.73 -9.11
C LEU A 134 9.49 -4.64 -10.19
N HIS A 135 8.31 -5.20 -9.90
CA HIS A 135 7.62 -6.13 -10.80
C HIS A 135 6.54 -5.48 -11.66
N LEU A 136 6.19 -4.20 -11.37
CA LEU A 136 5.08 -3.50 -12.04
C LEU A 136 5.23 -3.49 -13.57
N ALA A 137 6.42 -3.17 -14.08
CA ALA A 137 6.66 -3.10 -15.52
C ALA A 137 6.38 -4.44 -16.22
N ALA A 138 6.93 -5.53 -15.71
CA ALA A 138 6.76 -6.86 -16.29
C ALA A 138 5.32 -7.38 -16.18
N ILE A 139 4.64 -7.08 -15.06
CA ILE A 139 3.24 -7.48 -14.86
C ILE A 139 2.32 -6.64 -15.76
N ALA A 140 2.55 -5.34 -15.89
CA ALA A 140 1.78 -4.48 -16.80
C ALA A 140 1.89 -4.96 -18.25
N ASP A 141 3.10 -5.29 -18.72
CA ASP A 141 3.31 -5.85 -20.06
C ASP A 141 2.55 -7.19 -20.26
N ALA A 142 2.39 -7.98 -19.20
CA ALA A 142 1.70 -9.26 -19.30
C ALA A 142 0.17 -9.14 -19.24
N VAL A 143 -0.38 -8.19 -18.49
CA VAL A 143 -1.84 -8.11 -18.23
C VAL A 143 -2.55 -7.01 -19.00
N ASP A 144 -1.82 -6.05 -19.59
CA ASP A 144 -2.35 -4.86 -20.29
C ASP A 144 -3.43 -4.15 -19.45
N PRO A 145 -3.03 -3.47 -18.35
CA PRO A 145 -3.96 -2.99 -17.34
C PRO A 145 -4.82 -1.83 -17.84
N MET A 146 -6.08 -1.80 -17.45
CA MET A 146 -6.96 -0.65 -17.67
C MET A 146 -6.56 0.55 -16.80
N VAL A 147 -6.15 0.29 -15.55
CA VAL A 147 -5.74 1.30 -14.58
C VAL A 147 -4.45 0.87 -13.89
N VAL A 148 -3.50 1.79 -13.76
CA VAL A 148 -2.34 1.68 -12.87
C VAL A 148 -2.44 2.76 -11.80
N VAL A 149 -2.29 2.35 -10.54
CA VAL A 149 -2.34 3.24 -9.37
C VAL A 149 -0.94 3.37 -8.80
N LEU A 150 -0.39 4.58 -8.72
CA LEU A 150 0.91 4.88 -8.17
C LEU A 150 0.77 5.75 -6.91
N LEU A 151 1.05 5.15 -5.74
CA LEU A 151 0.82 5.78 -4.45
C LEU A 151 1.98 6.67 -4.00
N ASN A 152 3.16 6.11 -3.93
CA ASN A 152 4.41 6.77 -3.53
C ASN A 152 5.60 5.91 -3.93
N LEU A 153 6.76 6.54 -4.09
CA LEU A 153 8.03 5.87 -4.38
C LEU A 153 9.09 6.40 -3.43
N THR A 154 9.42 5.61 -2.40
CA THR A 154 10.40 5.94 -1.37
C THR A 154 11.36 4.77 -1.17
N ARG A 155 12.46 5.00 -0.43
CA ARG A 155 13.36 3.90 -0.02
C ARG A 155 12.60 2.91 0.85
N ASP A 156 12.62 1.63 0.50
CA ASP A 156 11.98 0.56 1.28
C ASP A 156 13.01 -0.27 2.05
N GLN A 157 13.98 -0.84 1.35
CA GLN A 157 15.04 -1.67 1.93
C GLN A 157 16.37 -1.23 1.32
N LEU A 158 17.27 -0.67 2.14
CA LEU A 158 18.54 -0.10 1.70
C LEU A 158 19.51 -1.14 1.12
N ASP A 159 19.36 -2.40 1.55
CA ASP A 159 20.17 -3.54 1.07
C ASP A 159 19.71 -4.12 -0.27
N ARG A 160 18.54 -3.73 -0.76
CA ARG A 160 18.08 -4.04 -2.12
C ARG A 160 18.47 -2.91 -3.05
N ALA A 161 19.65 -3.00 -3.61
CA ALA A 161 20.44 -1.99 -4.32
C ALA A 161 19.80 -1.34 -5.57
N THR A 162 18.48 -1.09 -5.58
CA THR A 162 17.83 -0.39 -6.69
C THR A 162 17.45 1.02 -6.24
N GLU A 163 18.10 2.01 -6.83
CA GLU A 163 17.77 3.41 -6.59
C GLU A 163 16.31 3.70 -6.97
N VAL A 164 15.62 4.46 -6.15
CA VAL A 164 14.20 4.85 -6.39
C VAL A 164 14.05 5.51 -7.76
N GLY A 165 15.03 6.29 -8.19
CA GLY A 165 15.07 6.90 -9.52
C GLY A 165 15.08 5.88 -10.66
N ALA A 166 15.77 4.74 -10.49
CA ALA A 166 15.78 3.66 -11.47
C ALA A 166 14.41 2.97 -11.57
N ILE A 167 13.74 2.78 -10.43
CA ILE A 167 12.37 2.26 -10.39
C ILE A 167 11.41 3.21 -11.11
N ALA A 168 11.46 4.51 -10.80
CA ALA A 168 10.64 5.53 -11.45
C ALA A 168 10.87 5.54 -12.98
N ALA A 169 12.12 5.42 -13.42
CA ALA A 169 12.47 5.34 -14.86
C ALA A 169 11.95 4.05 -15.51
N ALA A 170 11.96 2.91 -14.81
CA ALA A 170 11.42 1.64 -15.31
C ALA A 170 9.90 1.71 -15.46
N ILE A 171 9.20 2.27 -14.47
CA ILE A 171 7.75 2.51 -14.52
C ILE A 171 7.40 3.43 -15.69
N ARG A 172 8.10 4.54 -15.85
CA ARG A 172 7.88 5.48 -16.97
C ARG A 172 8.01 4.79 -18.33
N ARG A 173 9.04 3.96 -18.52
CA ARG A 173 9.19 3.19 -19.76
C ARG A 173 8.07 2.18 -19.97
N ALA A 174 7.57 1.56 -18.90
CA ALA A 174 6.43 0.66 -18.99
C ALA A 174 5.16 1.42 -19.39
N LEU A 175 4.82 2.51 -18.72
CA LEU A 175 3.63 3.32 -19.03
C LEU A 175 3.64 3.85 -20.47
N ALA A 176 4.81 4.19 -21.01
CA ALA A 176 4.94 4.61 -22.40
C ALA A 176 4.53 3.51 -23.42
N ARG A 177 4.62 2.22 -23.03
CA ARG A 177 4.15 1.10 -23.87
C ARG A 177 2.64 0.85 -23.75
N HIS A 178 1.99 1.45 -22.75
CA HIS A 178 0.56 1.27 -22.45
C HIS A 178 -0.21 2.61 -22.52
N PRO A 179 -0.30 3.29 -23.67
CA PRO A 179 -0.87 4.64 -23.80
C PRO A 179 -2.37 4.67 -23.50
N HIS A 180 -3.06 3.54 -23.50
CA HIS A 180 -4.48 3.43 -23.19
C HIS A 180 -4.77 3.27 -21.69
N THR A 181 -3.76 2.94 -20.91
CA THR A 181 -3.89 2.78 -19.45
C THR A 181 -4.16 4.13 -18.79
N VAL A 182 -5.15 4.19 -17.93
CA VAL A 182 -5.36 5.33 -17.03
C VAL A 182 -4.38 5.21 -15.87
N VAL A 183 -3.61 6.26 -15.60
CA VAL A 183 -2.65 6.28 -14.49
C VAL A 183 -3.20 7.18 -13.39
N VAL A 184 -3.70 6.58 -12.31
CA VAL A 184 -4.11 7.32 -11.11
C VAL A 184 -2.88 7.48 -10.23
N ALA A 185 -2.41 8.70 -10.04
CA ALA A 185 -1.10 8.97 -9.47
C ALA A 185 -1.14 10.06 -8.40
N ASN A 186 -0.35 9.88 -7.34
CA ASN A 186 -0.21 10.87 -6.30
C ASN A 186 0.59 12.08 -6.82
N ALA A 187 -0.06 13.24 -6.89
CA ALA A 187 0.53 14.51 -7.32
C ALA A 187 1.55 15.06 -6.32
N ASP A 188 1.46 14.65 -5.05
CA ASP A 188 2.30 15.17 -3.97
C ASP A 188 3.67 14.48 -3.87
N ASP A 189 3.88 13.40 -4.62
CA ASP A 189 5.14 12.64 -4.64
C ASP A 189 5.94 12.94 -5.91
N PRO A 190 7.07 13.67 -5.85
CA PRO A 190 7.90 14.02 -7.02
C PRO A 190 8.44 12.81 -7.79
N MET A 191 8.73 11.69 -7.09
CA MET A 191 9.17 10.46 -7.73
C MET A 191 8.04 9.82 -8.55
N VAL A 192 6.80 9.82 -8.03
CA VAL A 192 5.61 9.36 -8.75
C VAL A 192 5.36 10.25 -9.97
N VAL A 193 5.40 11.58 -9.82
CA VAL A 193 5.22 12.52 -10.93
C VAL A 193 6.29 12.30 -12.01
N SER A 194 7.53 12.07 -11.61
CA SER A 194 8.60 11.71 -12.55
C SER A 194 8.37 10.35 -13.22
N ALA A 195 7.83 9.37 -12.50
CA ALA A 195 7.51 8.04 -13.03
C ALA A 195 6.37 8.07 -14.04
N VAL A 196 5.34 8.86 -13.81
CA VAL A 196 4.21 9.05 -14.74
C VAL A 196 4.67 9.75 -16.03
N GLY A 197 5.54 10.76 -15.90
CA GLY A 197 6.12 11.45 -17.02
C GLY A 197 5.07 12.13 -17.92
N THR A 198 5.00 11.70 -19.18
CA THR A 198 4.07 12.21 -20.19
C THR A 198 2.94 11.24 -20.52
N ALA A 199 2.55 10.39 -19.57
CA ALA A 199 1.44 9.46 -19.78
C ALA A 199 0.17 10.24 -20.18
N PRO A 200 -0.49 9.91 -21.31
CA PRO A 200 -1.53 10.75 -21.87
C PRO A 200 -2.84 10.73 -21.06
N ARG A 201 -3.00 9.76 -20.17
CA ARG A 201 -4.22 9.55 -19.38
C ARG A 201 -3.90 9.51 -17.88
N ALA A 202 -3.19 10.52 -17.39
CA ALA A 202 -2.93 10.67 -15.96
C ALA A 202 -4.16 11.31 -15.28
N VAL A 203 -4.51 10.77 -14.10
CA VAL A 203 -5.46 11.32 -13.13
C VAL A 203 -4.67 11.64 -11.87
N TRP A 204 -4.55 12.89 -11.54
CA TRP A 204 -3.74 13.36 -10.44
C TRP A 204 -4.53 13.47 -9.15
N VAL A 205 -3.99 12.95 -8.06
CA VAL A 205 -4.64 12.93 -6.76
C VAL A 205 -3.73 13.59 -5.73
N ALA A 206 -4.22 14.61 -5.04
CA ALA A 206 -3.56 15.14 -3.85
C ALA A 206 -3.86 14.22 -2.67
N ALA A 207 -3.03 13.20 -2.49
CA ALA A 207 -3.18 12.17 -1.45
C ALA A 207 -2.33 12.44 -0.20
N GLY A 208 -1.56 13.52 -0.21
CA GLY A 208 -0.54 13.84 0.77
C GLY A 208 0.78 13.09 0.52
N ALA A 209 1.88 13.71 0.92
CA ALA A 209 3.18 13.09 0.97
C ALA A 209 3.50 12.73 2.42
N SER A 210 3.64 11.45 2.72
CA SER A 210 3.98 11.00 4.08
C SER A 210 5.47 11.16 4.41
N TRP A 211 6.32 11.30 3.37
CA TRP A 211 7.76 11.37 3.51
C TRP A 211 8.41 12.07 2.31
N LEU A 212 9.07 13.21 2.56
CA LEU A 212 9.85 13.93 1.54
C LEU A 212 11.38 13.80 1.75
N GLY A 213 11.83 13.06 2.76
CA GLY A 213 13.26 12.91 3.05
C GLY A 213 14.08 12.27 1.91
N ASP A 214 13.42 11.53 1.02
CA ASP A 214 14.06 10.90 -0.14
C ASP A 214 14.05 11.80 -1.38
N VAL A 215 13.38 12.96 -1.33
CA VAL A 215 13.16 13.84 -2.48
C VAL A 215 13.68 15.25 -2.24
N ALA A 216 14.82 15.38 -1.57
CA ALA A 216 15.53 16.67 -1.49
C ALA A 216 15.98 17.14 -2.88
N THR A 217 16.18 16.21 -3.81
CA THR A 217 16.65 16.49 -5.17
C THR A 217 15.67 16.00 -6.23
N CYS A 218 15.61 16.73 -7.33
CA CYS A 218 14.77 16.42 -8.47
C CYS A 218 15.14 15.06 -9.10
N PRO A 219 14.21 14.12 -9.26
CA PRO A 219 14.48 12.83 -9.88
C PRO A 219 14.83 12.88 -11.37
N ARG A 220 14.71 14.04 -12.01
CA ARG A 220 15.07 14.24 -13.44
C ARG A 220 16.46 14.82 -13.62
N CYS A 221 16.85 15.82 -12.84
CA CYS A 221 18.07 16.59 -13.08
C CYS A 221 19.02 16.67 -11.88
N GLY A 222 18.61 16.18 -10.69
CA GLY A 222 19.43 16.21 -9.47
C GLY A 222 19.51 17.55 -8.75
N HIS A 223 18.90 18.63 -9.26
CA HIS A 223 18.83 19.90 -8.56
C HIS A 223 17.88 19.83 -7.36
N ILE A 224 18.06 20.71 -6.38
CA ILE A 224 17.22 20.81 -5.20
C ILE A 224 15.79 21.20 -5.63
N LEU A 225 14.79 20.53 -5.08
CA LEU A 225 13.39 20.90 -5.26
C LEU A 225 13.05 22.12 -4.40
N THR A 226 12.34 23.07 -4.97
CA THR A 226 11.80 24.24 -4.26
C THR A 226 10.38 23.92 -3.81
N PHE A 227 10.10 24.14 -2.51
CA PHE A 227 8.77 23.99 -1.92
C PHE A 227 8.27 25.39 -1.54
N THR A 228 7.06 25.75 -1.98
CA THR A 228 6.50 27.11 -1.83
C THR A 228 6.09 27.44 -0.38
N ASN A 229 5.87 26.43 0.47
CA ASN A 229 5.55 26.61 1.89
C ASN A 229 6.64 26.00 2.77
N SER A 230 7.53 26.85 3.31
CA SER A 230 8.61 26.46 4.22
C SER A 230 8.14 25.97 5.61
N ASP A 231 6.89 26.22 5.98
CA ASP A 231 6.28 25.81 7.26
C ASP A 231 5.53 24.46 7.16
N VAL A 232 5.79 23.71 6.11
CA VAL A 232 5.17 22.40 5.92
C VAL A 232 5.70 21.42 6.97
N THR A 233 5.05 21.39 8.10
CA THR A 233 4.95 20.17 8.89
C THR A 233 4.22 19.20 7.97
N ILE A 234 4.99 18.35 7.27
CA ILE A 234 4.45 17.33 6.37
C ILE A 234 3.56 16.43 7.20
N GLY A 235 2.29 16.81 7.32
CA GLY A 235 1.27 16.03 7.96
C GLY A 235 0.80 14.96 6.99
N PRO A 236 0.69 13.69 7.40
CA PRO A 236 -0.02 12.70 6.63
C PRO A 236 -1.49 13.11 6.59
N GLY A 237 -2.01 13.46 5.45
CA GLY A 237 -3.45 13.65 5.34
C GLY A 237 -3.94 14.83 4.53
N GLY A 238 -3.54 14.87 3.30
CA GLY A 238 -4.21 15.64 2.29
C GLY A 238 -3.64 17.03 2.11
N GLY A 239 -2.90 17.20 1.04
CA GLY A 239 -2.72 18.49 0.43
C GLY A 239 -4.06 18.94 -0.15
N GLY A 240 -4.56 20.10 0.22
CA GLY A 240 -5.62 20.78 -0.50
C GLY A 240 -5.19 21.04 -1.94
N ARG A 241 -6.07 21.60 -2.76
CA ARG A 241 -5.80 21.87 -4.18
C ARG A 241 -4.55 22.74 -4.44
N GLY A 242 -3.97 23.38 -3.43
CA GLY A 242 -2.83 24.31 -3.56
C GLY A 242 -1.82 24.30 -2.41
N GLU A 243 -1.94 23.44 -1.41
CA GLU A 243 -1.18 23.60 -0.16
C GLU A 243 0.26 23.06 -0.20
N GLN A 244 0.65 22.25 -1.19
CA GLN A 244 2.01 21.71 -1.31
C GLN A 244 2.52 21.82 -2.75
N ASP A 245 2.76 23.04 -3.21
CA ASP A 245 3.42 23.21 -4.50
C ASP A 245 4.92 22.97 -4.37
N TRP A 246 5.44 22.11 -5.19
CA TRP A 246 6.86 21.89 -5.37
C TRP A 246 7.21 21.98 -6.86
N GLU A 247 8.38 22.51 -7.13
CA GLU A 247 8.88 22.67 -8.49
C GLU A 247 10.40 22.53 -8.58
N CYS A 248 10.88 22.33 -9.78
CA CYS A 248 12.28 22.27 -10.13
C CYS A 248 12.56 23.18 -11.32
N GLU A 249 13.74 23.77 -11.38
CA GLU A 249 14.22 24.58 -12.51
C GLU A 249 14.17 23.84 -13.85
N CYS A 250 14.22 22.51 -13.86
CA CYS A 250 14.07 21.69 -15.09
C CYS A 250 12.63 21.57 -15.60
N GLY A 251 11.66 22.25 -14.96
CA GLY A 251 10.24 22.22 -15.31
C GLY A 251 9.47 21.01 -14.78
N LEU A 252 10.07 20.17 -13.92
CA LEU A 252 9.31 19.19 -13.16
C LEU A 252 8.60 19.90 -12.00
N ALA A 253 7.29 19.85 -11.97
CA ALA A 253 6.49 20.51 -10.94
C ALA A 253 5.30 19.64 -10.51
N ARG A 254 4.70 19.98 -9.37
CA ARG A 254 3.47 19.34 -8.91
C ARG A 254 2.34 19.59 -9.91
N PRO A 255 1.71 18.53 -10.43
CA PRO A 255 0.55 18.70 -11.30
C PRO A 255 -0.65 19.23 -10.51
N THR A 256 -1.53 19.98 -11.16
CA THR A 256 -2.82 20.33 -10.58
C THR A 256 -3.64 19.06 -10.35
N PRO A 257 -4.08 18.78 -9.11
CA PRO A 257 -4.82 17.56 -8.85
C PRO A 257 -6.24 17.61 -9.41
N ASP A 258 -6.71 16.47 -9.94
CA ASP A 258 -8.10 16.24 -10.32
C ASP A 258 -8.95 15.87 -9.10
N TRP A 259 -8.31 15.20 -8.10
CA TRP A 259 -8.92 14.81 -6.85
C TRP A 259 -8.08 15.30 -5.66
N TRP A 260 -8.73 15.79 -4.62
CA TRP A 260 -8.06 16.22 -3.37
C TRP A 260 -8.95 15.94 -2.15
N ILE A 261 -8.41 16.19 -0.95
CA ILE A 261 -9.11 16.06 0.32
C ILE A 261 -9.31 17.46 0.91
N GLU A 262 -10.54 17.75 1.31
CA GLU A 262 -10.90 18.96 2.03
C GLU A 262 -11.94 18.61 3.10
N ASP A 263 -11.70 18.99 4.36
CA ASP A 263 -12.56 18.68 5.50
C ASP A 263 -12.98 17.21 5.61
N GLY A 264 -12.07 16.27 5.33
CA GLY A 264 -12.35 14.84 5.36
C GLY A 264 -13.25 14.33 4.24
N LYS A 265 -13.45 15.14 3.19
CA LYS A 265 -14.23 14.79 2.01
C LYS A 265 -13.31 14.65 0.80
N ALA A 266 -13.67 13.76 -0.11
CA ALA A 266 -13.03 13.68 -1.41
C ALA A 266 -13.69 14.70 -2.36
N CYS A 267 -12.86 15.54 -2.95
CA CYS A 267 -13.28 16.64 -3.80
C CYS A 267 -12.75 16.48 -5.23
N THR A 268 -13.54 16.91 -6.19
CA THR A 268 -13.13 17.23 -7.56
C THR A 268 -13.63 18.63 -7.88
N VAL A 269 -13.38 19.15 -9.09
CA VAL A 269 -13.91 20.45 -9.51
C VAL A 269 -15.44 20.51 -9.39
N ASP A 270 -16.12 19.40 -9.65
CA ASP A 270 -17.60 19.34 -9.75
C ASP A 270 -18.26 18.57 -8.62
N THR A 271 -17.48 17.90 -7.74
CA THR A 271 -18.06 16.94 -6.81
C THR A 271 -17.40 17.01 -5.45
N LEU A 272 -18.20 16.83 -4.41
CA LEU A 272 -17.78 16.73 -3.02
C LEU A 272 -18.47 15.52 -2.40
N LEU A 273 -17.68 14.51 -2.00
CA LEU A 273 -18.16 13.24 -1.48
C LEU A 273 -17.63 13.01 -0.05
N PRO A 274 -18.49 12.63 0.90
CA PRO A 274 -18.02 12.19 2.21
C PRO A 274 -17.06 11.00 2.06
N LEU A 275 -15.88 11.08 2.69
CA LEU A 275 -14.88 10.02 2.69
C LEU A 275 -14.81 9.39 4.08
N GLU A 276 -15.65 8.39 4.32
CA GLU A 276 -15.71 7.70 5.60
C GLU A 276 -14.74 6.50 5.65
N ILE A 277 -13.47 6.78 5.97
CA ILE A 277 -12.45 5.74 6.16
C ILE A 277 -12.40 5.34 7.63
N ARG A 278 -12.63 4.04 7.92
CA ARG A 278 -12.58 3.49 9.29
C ARG A 278 -11.19 3.04 9.71
N LEU A 279 -10.22 3.08 8.82
CA LEU A 279 -8.84 2.78 9.12
C LEU A 279 -8.19 3.99 9.82
N PRO A 280 -7.35 3.77 10.84
CA PRO A 280 -6.77 4.85 11.63
C PRO A 280 -5.71 5.64 10.85
N GLY A 281 -5.63 6.95 11.13
CA GLY A 281 -4.60 7.84 10.62
C GLY A 281 -4.94 8.53 9.30
N GLN A 282 -4.44 9.76 9.19
CA GLN A 282 -4.68 10.63 8.05
C GLN A 282 -4.17 10.04 6.73
N ILE A 283 -3.09 9.26 6.76
CA ILE A 283 -2.55 8.55 5.59
C ILE A 283 -3.63 7.67 4.91
N ASN A 284 -4.59 7.16 5.68
CA ASN A 284 -5.66 6.34 5.12
C ASN A 284 -6.76 7.16 4.44
N LEU A 285 -6.88 8.45 4.72
CA LEU A 285 -7.70 9.36 3.89
C LEU A 285 -7.05 9.52 2.50
N GLY A 286 -5.73 9.72 2.43
CA GLY A 286 -4.99 9.71 1.17
C GLY A 286 -5.17 8.41 0.38
N ASN A 287 -5.02 7.26 1.04
CA ASN A 287 -5.30 5.95 0.43
C ASN A 287 -6.76 5.85 -0.05
N GLY A 288 -7.70 6.44 0.69
CA GLY A 288 -9.12 6.45 0.36
C GLY A 288 -9.45 7.26 -0.89
N VAL A 289 -8.91 8.48 -1.03
CA VAL A 289 -9.13 9.28 -2.23
C VAL A 289 -8.46 8.67 -3.45
N MET A 290 -7.25 8.09 -3.31
CA MET A 290 -6.60 7.30 -4.35
C MET A 290 -7.47 6.12 -4.78
N ALA A 291 -8.07 5.40 -3.82
CA ALA A 291 -8.94 4.27 -4.11
C ALA A 291 -10.23 4.70 -4.80
N LEU A 292 -10.84 5.82 -4.38
CA LEU A 292 -12.05 6.36 -4.99
C LEU A 292 -11.81 6.78 -6.43
N ALA A 293 -10.75 7.56 -6.69
CA ALA A 293 -10.36 7.95 -8.04
C ALA A 293 -10.09 6.73 -8.94
N SER A 294 -9.42 5.70 -8.40
CA SER A 294 -9.14 4.45 -9.12
C SER A 294 -10.39 3.64 -9.44
N ALA A 295 -11.34 3.57 -8.50
CA ALA A 295 -12.63 2.91 -8.72
C ALA A 295 -13.44 3.62 -9.81
N CYS A 296 -13.44 4.96 -9.80
CA CYS A 296 -14.09 5.76 -10.86
C CYS A 296 -13.40 5.53 -12.21
N ALA A 297 -12.08 5.47 -12.25
CA ALA A 297 -11.32 5.23 -13.48
C ALA A 297 -11.62 3.85 -14.11
N VAL A 298 -11.96 2.84 -13.31
CA VAL A 298 -12.36 1.50 -13.81
C VAL A 298 -13.85 1.40 -14.12
N GLY A 299 -14.62 2.49 -13.87
CA GLY A 299 -16.02 2.61 -14.22
C GLY A 299 -17.00 2.33 -13.08
N VAL A 300 -16.59 2.38 -11.81
CA VAL A 300 -17.49 2.34 -10.66
C VAL A 300 -18.04 3.74 -10.42
N PRO A 301 -19.37 3.95 -10.33
CA PRO A 301 -19.93 5.25 -9.98
C PRO A 301 -19.46 5.72 -8.60
N ALA A 302 -19.14 7.00 -8.47
CA ALA A 302 -18.54 7.57 -7.26
C ALA A 302 -19.47 7.47 -6.04
N ASP A 303 -20.78 7.60 -6.23
CA ASP A 303 -21.82 7.44 -5.23
C ASP A 303 -21.97 6.00 -4.70
N GLN A 304 -21.55 4.99 -5.49
CA GLN A 304 -21.48 3.60 -5.07
C GLN A 304 -20.10 3.27 -4.45
N ALA A 305 -19.03 3.85 -5.00
CA ALA A 305 -17.68 3.59 -4.56
C ALA A 305 -17.42 4.16 -3.15
N ALA A 306 -17.78 5.43 -2.90
CA ALA A 306 -17.46 6.10 -1.64
C ALA A 306 -18.05 5.39 -0.39
N PRO A 307 -19.33 4.97 -0.34
CA PRO A 307 -19.85 4.21 0.80
C PRO A 307 -19.23 2.83 0.97
N ALA A 308 -18.74 2.20 -0.12
CA ALA A 308 -18.14 0.88 -0.06
C ALA A 308 -16.79 0.89 0.67
N LEU A 309 -16.04 2.00 0.59
CA LEU A 309 -14.75 2.13 1.29
C LEU A 309 -14.90 1.99 2.81
N ARG A 310 -16.02 2.44 3.37
CA ARG A 310 -16.35 2.31 4.81
C ARG A 310 -16.39 0.87 5.31
N GLN A 311 -16.60 -0.11 4.44
CA GLN A 311 -16.66 -1.52 4.80
C GLN A 311 -15.28 -2.08 5.18
N VAL A 312 -14.19 -1.42 4.76
CA VAL A 312 -12.82 -1.83 5.08
C VAL A 312 -12.45 -1.32 6.48
N GLN A 313 -12.47 -2.21 7.47
CA GLN A 313 -12.17 -1.88 8.87
C GLN A 313 -10.83 -2.43 9.33
N VAL A 314 -10.36 -3.50 8.68
CA VAL A 314 -9.13 -4.20 9.01
C VAL A 314 -8.41 -4.57 7.72
N VAL A 315 -7.12 -4.31 7.67
CA VAL A 315 -6.23 -4.80 6.62
C VAL A 315 -5.25 -5.78 7.27
N ALA A 316 -5.36 -7.04 6.86
CA ALA A 316 -4.56 -8.12 7.43
C ALA A 316 -3.05 -7.81 7.34
N GLY A 317 -2.34 -8.01 8.46
CA GLY A 317 -0.89 -7.79 8.52
C GLY A 317 -0.42 -6.35 8.61
N ARG A 318 -1.35 -5.36 8.71
CA ARG A 318 -0.99 -3.93 8.81
C ARG A 318 -1.47 -3.30 10.11
N TYR A 319 -2.60 -3.75 10.61
CA TYR A 319 -3.26 -3.24 11.81
C TYR A 319 -3.99 -4.38 12.51
N ALA A 320 -3.86 -4.46 13.83
CA ALA A 320 -4.63 -5.41 14.63
C ALA A 320 -4.83 -4.88 16.06
N THR A 321 -5.98 -5.14 16.63
CA THR A 321 -6.20 -5.00 18.08
C THR A 321 -6.22 -6.39 18.70
N VAL A 322 -5.41 -6.60 19.74
CA VAL A 322 -5.29 -7.88 20.43
C VAL A 322 -5.40 -7.66 21.92
N HIS A 323 -6.25 -8.45 22.61
CA HIS A 323 -6.35 -8.46 24.06
C HIS A 323 -5.44 -9.52 24.66
N ARG A 324 -4.63 -9.15 25.66
CA ARG A 324 -3.72 -10.00 26.43
C ARG A 324 -3.86 -9.69 27.93
N GLY A 325 -4.60 -10.52 28.67
CA GLY A 325 -4.93 -10.20 30.07
C GLY A 325 -5.63 -8.85 30.17
N ALA A 326 -5.11 -7.96 31.01
CA ALA A 326 -5.62 -6.60 31.19
C ALA A 326 -5.08 -5.59 30.14
N GLN A 327 -4.23 -6.03 29.21
CA GLN A 327 -3.69 -5.16 28.15
C GLN A 327 -4.52 -5.23 26.88
N THR A 328 -4.75 -4.07 26.24
CA THR A 328 -5.30 -3.93 24.88
C THR A 328 -4.21 -3.42 23.96
N LEU A 329 -3.69 -4.31 23.13
CA LEU A 329 -2.57 -4.04 22.25
C LEU A 329 -3.08 -3.51 20.91
N ARG A 330 -2.71 -2.28 20.54
CA ARG A 330 -2.92 -1.73 19.21
C ARG A 330 -1.65 -1.96 18.39
N MET A 331 -1.66 -3.00 17.57
CA MET A 331 -0.51 -3.40 16.76
C MET A 331 -0.51 -2.67 15.42
N LEU A 332 0.59 -2.02 15.09
CA LEU A 332 0.82 -1.21 13.90
C LEU A 332 2.08 -1.70 13.18
N LEU A 333 2.04 -1.75 11.85
CA LEU A 333 3.20 -2.13 11.05
C LEU A 333 3.86 -0.90 10.45
N ALA A 334 5.16 -0.70 10.75
CA ALA A 334 6.01 0.29 10.10
C ALA A 334 7.38 -0.33 9.78
N LYS A 335 7.79 -0.34 8.51
CA LYS A 335 8.99 -1.05 8.04
C LYS A 335 10.07 -0.14 7.46
N ASN A 336 9.79 1.15 7.30
CA ASN A 336 10.67 2.16 6.72
C ASN A 336 10.31 3.56 7.26
N PRO A 337 11.13 4.61 7.03
CA PRO A 337 10.88 5.96 7.53
C PRO A 337 9.54 6.53 7.12
N ALA A 338 9.11 6.33 5.87
CA ALA A 338 7.83 6.81 5.37
C ALA A 338 6.63 6.15 6.11
N GLY A 339 6.74 4.84 6.42
CA GLY A 339 5.75 4.14 7.24
C GLY A 339 5.70 4.70 8.66
N TRP A 340 6.85 5.02 9.26
CA TRP A 340 6.92 5.62 10.58
C TRP A 340 6.34 7.03 10.62
N ALA A 341 6.61 7.87 9.62
CA ALA A 341 6.02 9.21 9.54
C ALA A 341 4.48 9.16 9.59
N GLY A 342 3.88 8.19 8.88
CA GLY A 342 2.44 7.96 8.94
C GLY A 342 1.97 7.44 10.32
N MET A 343 2.78 6.62 11.02
CA MET A 343 2.42 6.08 12.32
C MET A 343 2.52 7.13 13.43
N LEU A 344 3.51 8.02 13.40
CA LEU A 344 3.70 9.05 14.43
C LEU A 344 2.45 9.91 14.64
N SER A 345 1.71 10.21 13.58
CA SER A 345 0.44 10.94 13.68
C SER A 345 -0.67 10.17 14.41
N ILE A 346 -0.61 8.83 14.41
CA ILE A 346 -1.56 7.95 15.10
C ILE A 346 -1.16 7.78 16.57
N LEU A 347 0.13 7.89 16.86
CA LEU A 347 0.72 7.71 18.19
C LEU A 347 0.70 8.99 19.05
N SER A 348 -0.15 9.95 18.76
CA SER A 348 -0.20 11.26 19.43
C SER A 348 -0.60 11.22 20.91
N ALA A 349 -1.26 10.16 21.39
CA ALA A 349 -1.64 10.03 22.80
C ALA A 349 -0.47 9.51 23.65
N PRO A 350 -0.37 9.83 24.97
CA PRO A 350 0.70 9.38 25.87
C PRO A 350 0.54 7.88 26.26
N THR A 351 0.19 7.04 25.29
CA THR A 351 0.02 5.60 25.49
C THR A 351 1.40 4.92 25.52
N PRO A 352 1.67 3.98 26.42
CA PRO A 352 2.90 3.20 26.43
C PRO A 352 3.17 2.55 25.08
N LEU A 353 4.44 2.53 24.65
CA LEU A 353 4.85 2.09 23.31
C LEU A 353 5.86 0.96 23.38
N LEU A 354 5.56 -0.13 22.70
CA LEU A 354 6.49 -1.19 22.39
C LEU A 354 6.94 -1.07 20.93
N VAL A 355 8.23 -0.90 20.69
CA VAL A 355 8.82 -0.91 19.35
C VAL A 355 9.59 -2.20 19.14
N ILE A 356 9.29 -2.96 18.07
CA ILE A 356 9.90 -4.25 17.80
C ILE A 356 10.55 -4.24 16.42
N ILE A 357 11.86 -4.40 16.36
CA ILE A 357 12.63 -4.40 15.11
C ILE A 357 13.39 -5.71 14.95
N ASN A 358 13.10 -6.41 13.87
CA ASN A 358 13.89 -7.55 13.38
C ASN A 358 14.68 -7.14 12.13
N ALA A 359 15.67 -7.93 11.72
CA ALA A 359 16.47 -7.69 10.51
C ALA A 359 16.63 -8.99 9.70
N ARG A 360 15.49 -9.60 9.38
CA ARG A 360 15.46 -10.81 8.55
C ARG A 360 15.33 -10.42 7.07
N GLU A 361 15.49 -11.38 6.17
CA GLU A 361 15.44 -11.17 4.73
C GLU A 361 14.16 -10.42 4.28
N ALA A 362 13.01 -10.73 4.89
CA ALA A 362 11.73 -10.08 4.56
C ALA A 362 11.60 -8.65 5.11
N ASP A 363 12.42 -8.27 6.12
CA ASP A 363 12.42 -6.92 6.71
C ASP A 363 13.45 -6.00 6.06
N GLY A 364 14.44 -6.57 5.35
CA GLY A 364 15.70 -5.94 5.04
C GLY A 364 16.70 -6.11 6.19
N ARG A 365 17.96 -6.40 5.87
CA ARG A 365 19.02 -6.63 6.86
C ARG A 365 19.62 -5.32 7.38
N ASP A 366 19.59 -4.29 6.56
CA ASP A 366 20.06 -2.96 6.91
C ASP A 366 19.00 -2.21 7.73
N THR A 367 19.36 -1.85 8.95
CA THR A 367 18.51 -1.10 9.89
C THR A 367 18.93 0.36 10.04
N SER A 368 19.85 0.86 9.21
CA SER A 368 20.31 2.26 9.26
C SER A 368 19.18 3.27 9.05
N TRP A 369 18.09 2.88 8.39
CA TRP A 369 16.88 3.68 8.22
C TRP A 369 16.24 4.13 9.56
N LEU A 370 16.57 3.47 10.68
CA LEU A 370 16.11 3.90 12.01
C LEU A 370 16.59 5.32 12.35
N TRP A 371 17.70 5.77 11.75
CA TRP A 371 18.24 7.10 11.97
C TRP A 371 17.45 8.20 11.24
N ASP A 372 16.68 7.83 10.23
CA ASP A 372 15.79 8.73 9.49
C ASP A 372 14.41 8.86 10.18
N VAL A 373 14.09 8.03 11.17
CA VAL A 373 12.82 8.11 11.91
C VAL A 373 12.95 9.20 12.99
N PRO A 374 12.04 10.20 13.04
CA PRO A 374 12.06 11.25 14.03
C PRO A 374 11.46 10.78 15.36
N PHE A 375 12.15 9.86 16.04
CA PHE A 375 11.73 9.32 17.34
C PHE A 375 11.62 10.41 18.42
N GLU A 376 12.27 11.55 18.24
CA GLU A 376 12.18 12.74 19.10
C GLU A 376 10.74 13.20 19.33
N GLN A 377 9.82 12.89 18.39
CA GLN A 377 8.39 13.18 18.49
C GLN A 377 7.65 12.26 19.48
N LEU A 378 8.29 11.20 19.97
CA LEU A 378 7.69 10.24 20.91
C LEU A 378 7.86 10.62 22.39
N SER A 379 8.28 11.84 22.69
CA SER A 379 8.46 12.32 24.06
C SER A 379 7.23 12.11 24.94
N SER A 380 7.45 12.00 26.26
CA SER A 380 6.41 11.91 27.30
C SER A 380 5.60 10.61 27.35
N ARG A 381 6.18 9.48 26.94
CA ARG A 381 5.57 8.15 27.10
C ARG A 381 6.60 7.08 27.48
N PRO A 382 6.18 6.04 28.20
CA PRO A 382 7.04 4.85 28.40
C PRO A 382 7.31 4.15 27.06
N VAL A 383 8.59 3.91 26.74
CA VAL A 383 9.02 3.23 25.52
C VAL A 383 9.83 1.98 25.89
N VAL A 384 9.52 0.86 25.22
CA VAL A 384 10.32 -0.37 25.30
C VAL A 384 10.81 -0.74 23.91
N ALA A 385 12.13 -0.87 23.75
CA ALA A 385 12.79 -1.38 22.57
C ALA A 385 12.88 -2.90 22.61
N SER A 386 12.47 -3.60 21.56
CA SER A 386 12.45 -5.07 21.52
C SER A 386 12.77 -5.64 20.15
N GLY A 387 12.88 -6.98 20.07
CA GLY A 387 13.19 -7.72 18.84
C GLY A 387 14.69 -8.04 18.70
N GLU A 388 15.04 -8.57 17.52
CA GLU A 388 16.42 -8.98 17.20
C GLU A 388 17.39 -7.79 17.19
N ARG A 389 16.90 -6.58 16.88
CA ARG A 389 17.68 -5.34 16.81
C ARG A 389 17.32 -4.37 17.95
N ALA A 390 16.90 -4.92 19.10
CA ALA A 390 16.54 -4.11 20.27
C ALA A 390 17.69 -3.20 20.74
N ALA A 391 18.94 -3.66 20.66
CA ALA A 391 20.11 -2.88 21.05
C ALA A 391 20.36 -1.69 20.13
N ASP A 392 20.27 -1.87 18.80
CA ASP A 392 20.44 -0.79 17.82
C ASP A 392 19.32 0.26 17.98
N LEU A 393 18.10 -0.22 18.17
CA LEU A 393 16.96 0.64 18.44
C LEU A 393 17.16 1.43 19.75
N GLY A 394 17.62 0.77 20.82
CA GLY A 394 17.91 1.42 22.10
C GLY A 394 18.94 2.54 21.95
N VAL A 395 20.02 2.31 21.19
CA VAL A 395 21.00 3.36 20.88
C VAL A 395 20.31 4.55 20.19
N ARG A 396 19.50 4.27 19.15
CA ARG A 396 18.79 5.36 18.43
C ARG A 396 17.82 6.14 19.33
N LEU A 397 17.09 5.45 20.22
CA LEU A 397 16.19 6.08 21.18
C LEU A 397 16.95 6.95 22.20
N SER A 398 18.14 6.50 22.64
CA SER A 398 19.01 7.31 23.49
C SER A 398 19.44 8.60 22.80
N TYR A 399 19.81 8.53 21.51
CA TYR A 399 20.15 9.75 20.73
C TYR A 399 18.94 10.65 20.50
N ALA A 400 17.73 10.12 20.51
CA ALA A 400 16.50 10.91 20.49
C ALA A 400 16.15 11.55 21.85
N GLY A 401 16.94 11.31 22.89
CA GLY A 401 16.69 11.81 24.25
C GLY A 401 15.50 11.12 24.94
N LEU A 402 15.11 9.91 24.50
CA LEU A 402 13.99 9.18 25.08
C LEU A 402 14.43 8.25 26.19
N GLU A 403 13.79 8.34 27.35
CA GLU A 403 13.90 7.30 28.37
C GLU A 403 13.21 6.02 27.87
N HIS A 404 13.93 4.89 27.89
CA HIS A 404 13.43 3.63 27.40
C HIS A 404 14.04 2.43 28.12
N GLN A 405 13.38 1.29 28.02
CA GLN A 405 13.93 0.00 28.41
C GLN A 405 14.24 -0.81 27.15
N THR A 406 15.26 -1.66 27.23
CA THR A 406 15.63 -2.60 26.16
C THR A 406 15.40 -4.02 26.63
N VAL A 407 14.44 -4.72 26.02
CA VAL A 407 14.05 -6.09 26.35
C VAL A 407 13.91 -6.89 25.06
N SER A 408 14.84 -7.79 24.77
CA SER A 408 14.89 -8.48 23.47
C SER A 408 13.67 -9.35 23.17
N ASP A 409 13.09 -10.05 24.17
CA ASP A 409 11.88 -10.86 23.95
C ASP A 409 10.61 -10.00 23.99
N PRO A 410 9.81 -9.99 22.92
CA PRO A 410 8.61 -9.14 22.83
C PRO A 410 7.52 -9.45 23.88
N LEU A 411 7.36 -10.70 24.33
CA LEU A 411 6.37 -11.03 25.34
C LEU A 411 6.82 -10.60 26.74
N ALA A 412 8.13 -10.68 27.03
CA ALA A 412 8.70 -10.12 28.25
C ALA A 412 8.65 -8.58 28.23
N ALA A 413 8.88 -7.96 27.07
CA ALA A 413 8.74 -6.52 26.88
C ALA A 413 7.30 -6.04 27.15
N LEU A 414 6.29 -6.77 26.70
CA LEU A 414 4.88 -6.48 27.02
C LEU A 414 4.58 -6.58 28.51
N ALA A 415 5.19 -7.55 29.20
CA ALA A 415 5.02 -7.72 30.65
C ALA A 415 5.69 -6.58 31.48
N ALA A 416 6.66 -5.88 30.90
CA ALA A 416 7.30 -4.69 31.51
C ALA A 416 6.45 -3.40 31.34
N LEU A 417 5.42 -3.42 30.51
CA LEU A 417 4.52 -2.29 30.25
C LEU A 417 3.27 -2.37 31.15
N PRO A 418 2.66 -1.23 31.52
CA PRO A 418 1.48 -1.20 32.36
C PRO A 418 0.26 -1.86 31.70
N GLU A 419 -0.73 -2.17 32.52
CA GLU A 419 -2.07 -2.59 32.08
C GLU A 419 -2.80 -1.47 31.32
N GLY A 420 -3.80 -1.85 30.53
CA GLY A 420 -4.59 -0.92 29.72
C GLY A 420 -4.17 -0.89 28.25
N ALA A 421 -4.29 0.27 27.63
CA ALA A 421 -3.94 0.42 26.20
C ALA A 421 -2.41 0.47 26.01
N VAL A 422 -1.90 -0.27 25.05
CA VAL A 422 -0.48 -0.29 24.65
C VAL A 422 -0.39 -0.23 23.13
N ASP A 423 0.41 0.71 22.64
CA ASP A 423 0.77 0.76 21.23
C ASP A 423 1.95 -0.17 20.95
N VAL A 424 1.85 -0.94 19.88
CA VAL A 424 2.92 -1.83 19.43
C VAL A 424 3.24 -1.49 17.98
N VAL A 425 4.41 -0.93 17.72
CA VAL A 425 4.90 -0.69 16.36
C VAL A 425 5.98 -1.69 16.03
N ALA A 426 5.78 -2.45 14.95
CA ALA A 426 6.69 -3.52 14.57
C ALA A 426 6.93 -3.54 13.06
N ASN A 427 8.13 -3.98 12.62
CA ASN A 427 8.35 -4.28 11.23
C ASN A 427 7.71 -5.64 10.85
N TYR A 428 7.82 -6.06 9.60
CA TYR A 428 6.98 -7.11 9.04
C TYR A 428 7.09 -8.46 9.79
N THR A 429 8.32 -8.98 9.99
CA THR A 429 8.47 -10.28 10.64
C THR A 429 8.18 -10.20 12.13
N ALA A 430 8.53 -9.09 12.78
CA ALA A 430 8.23 -8.86 14.20
C ALA A 430 6.71 -8.79 14.44
N PHE A 431 5.97 -8.08 13.59
CA PHE A 431 4.51 -8.00 13.66
C PHE A 431 3.86 -9.38 13.52
N ARG A 432 4.26 -10.13 12.49
CA ARG A 432 3.77 -11.49 12.22
C ARG A 432 4.05 -12.42 13.39
N ASP A 433 5.29 -12.46 13.86
CA ASP A 433 5.75 -13.41 14.88
C ASP A 433 5.10 -13.12 16.23
N LEU A 434 4.99 -11.84 16.63
CA LEU A 434 4.28 -11.45 17.84
C LEU A 434 2.80 -11.86 17.77
N ARG A 435 2.13 -11.60 16.66
CA ARG A 435 0.73 -11.97 16.47
C ARG A 435 0.51 -13.48 16.58
N GLN A 436 1.43 -14.29 16.03
CA GLN A 436 1.38 -15.75 16.16
C GLN A 436 1.58 -16.20 17.62
N ARG A 437 2.53 -15.60 18.34
CA ARG A 437 2.79 -15.93 19.75
C ARG A 437 1.58 -15.59 20.62
N LEU A 438 0.97 -14.42 20.45
CA LEU A 438 -0.24 -14.01 21.17
C LEU A 438 -1.45 -14.91 20.86
N SER A 439 -1.57 -15.39 19.63
CA SER A 439 -2.63 -16.35 19.26
C SER A 439 -2.44 -17.70 19.96
N ARG A 440 -1.21 -18.19 20.09
CA ARG A 440 -0.89 -19.43 20.80
C ARG A 440 -1.12 -19.30 22.31
N GLU A 441 -0.72 -18.18 22.93
CA GLU A 441 -1.04 -17.91 24.35
C GLU A 441 -2.55 -17.99 24.61
N ARG A 442 -3.36 -17.40 23.72
CA ARG A 442 -4.84 -17.43 23.87
C ARG A 442 -5.40 -18.83 23.76
N GLN A 443 -4.89 -19.67 22.85
CA GLN A 443 -5.31 -21.06 22.67
C GLN A 443 -4.88 -21.97 23.85
N ALA A 444 -3.81 -21.62 24.54
CA ALA A 444 -3.30 -22.40 25.70
C ALA A 444 -4.05 -22.08 26.99
N VAL A 445 -4.75 -20.96 27.07
CA VAL A 445 -5.52 -20.49 28.26
C VAL A 445 -7.02 -20.76 28.15
N GLY A 446 -7.54 -21.04 26.96
CA GLY A 446 -8.94 -21.41 26.72
C GLY A 446 -9.12 -22.89 26.47
#